data_9a716782b1be5ef4583c4f11e9415759
#
_entry.id   9a716782b1be5ef4583c4f11e9415759
#
_cell.length_a   1.000
_cell.length_b   1.000
_cell.length_c   1.000
_cell.angle_alpha   90.00
_cell.angle_beta   90.00
_cell.angle_gamma   90.00
#
_symmetry.space_group_name_H-M   'P 1'
#
loop_
_entity.id
_entity.type
_entity.pdbx_description
1 polymer ?
#
loop_
_entity_poly.entity_id
_entity_poly.type
_entity_poly.pdbx_seq_one_letter_code
_entity_poly.pdbx_strand_id
1 'polypeptide(L)'
;MKTRNLIATSSLALTMMLGIVATPLSAQQTYTPGVTVEKNTNPEWEADYTATFIYKDKDARDATNVSVSGGFQFYKPEEVQSFANTGDGANIPCYNAYQYQGGMFAGGYNLNGDAANYSMTEIEDEIFEVTIPLPANEYFYAFNIEYSDGSSETNVKDPANPALANDGSDAGWSLFYVGNGETKGQEYINPRTDGKTGTYSFVNYLAEDGTTQPLGIYLPNGYDANKTYKTIYVSHGGGGNEVEWMTIGAVPNIMDNLIADSLTKEAIVVTMDNTYFNWDYDRIINNLFNNILPYIETHYNVSKEVNDRAFCGLSMGSMTTTTLYQTHPDQFGYFGCFSGANVPVDVSKVAHLDQPNLYITAGCIDMALMNDSYNTASDRTTTGFVDKLNTLNLTNYKLEILNGAHDWYVWRESFTNFVKDHLWTKDVKIETPSETPVIKPETPASSTNTTTAPKTGDDLNLAVAGLFIIISVTTGVVIKKHY
;
A
#
# COMPACT_ATOMS: atom_id res chain seq x y z
N MET A 1 -77.82 77.83 -18.94
CA MET A 1 -77.98 77.77 -17.51
C MET A 1 -78.91 76.59 -17.11
N LYS A 2 -78.36 75.48 -16.94
CA LYS A 2 -78.88 74.32 -16.15
C LYS A 2 -77.87 73.20 -16.24
N THR A 3 -77.16 73.05 -15.21
CA THR A 3 -76.26 71.94 -14.96
C THR A 3 -77.07 70.64 -14.82
N ARG A 4 -76.61 69.60 -15.57
CA ARG A 4 -77.09 68.26 -15.43
C ARG A 4 -75.99 67.35 -14.85
N ASN A 5 -76.21 66.87 -13.68
CA ASN A 5 -75.35 65.88 -13.06
C ASN A 5 -75.53 64.51 -13.74
N LEU A 6 -74.41 63.92 -14.20
CA LEU A 6 -74.39 62.51 -14.59
C LEU A 6 -73.85 61.76 -13.45
N ILE A 7 -74.63 60.83 -12.98
CA ILE A 7 -74.19 59.78 -11.99
C ILE A 7 -73.56 58.65 -12.79
N ALA A 8 -72.35 58.44 -12.56
CA ALA A 8 -71.58 57.26 -13.09
C ALA A 8 -71.64 56.12 -12.07
N THR A 9 -72.38 55.07 -12.41
CA THR A 9 -72.33 53.80 -11.67
C THR A 9 -71.06 53.02 -12.02
N SER A 10 -70.19 52.92 -11.09
CA SER A 10 -68.99 52.05 -11.20
C SER A 10 -69.35 50.61 -10.82
N SER A 11 -69.35 49.73 -11.81
CA SER A 11 -69.36 48.28 -11.60
C SER A 11 -68.02 47.78 -11.12
N LEU A 12 -67.97 47.29 -9.90
CA LEU A 12 -66.80 46.64 -9.34
C LEU A 12 -66.75 45.20 -9.85
N ALA A 13 -65.86 44.90 -10.84
CA ALA A 13 -65.55 43.55 -11.25
C ALA A 13 -64.51 42.98 -10.31
N LEU A 14 -64.92 42.00 -9.49
CA LEU A 14 -64.05 41.23 -8.59
C LEU A 14 -63.32 40.16 -9.39
N THR A 15 -62.11 40.46 -9.81
CA THR A 15 -61.24 39.45 -10.44
C THR A 15 -60.64 38.58 -9.35
N MET A 16 -61.08 37.32 -9.19
CA MET A 16 -60.40 36.30 -8.40
C MET A 16 -59.11 35.94 -9.13
N MET A 17 -57.96 36.47 -8.69
CA MET A 17 -56.66 35.87 -9.00
C MET A 17 -56.52 34.57 -8.20
N LEU A 18 -56.66 33.42 -8.86
CA LEU A 18 -56.13 32.18 -8.36
C LEU A 18 -54.60 32.32 -8.34
N GLY A 19 -54.05 32.62 -7.17
CA GLY A 19 -52.64 32.48 -6.90
C GLY A 19 -52.24 31.00 -6.98
N ILE A 20 -51.64 30.59 -8.09
CA ILE A 20 -50.92 29.32 -8.11
C ILE A 20 -49.72 29.54 -7.19
N VAL A 21 -49.80 29.02 -5.99
CA VAL A 21 -48.62 28.85 -5.12
C VAL A 21 -47.76 27.78 -5.81
N ALA A 22 -46.80 28.22 -6.63
CA ALA A 22 -45.76 27.32 -7.04
C ALA A 22 -44.99 26.91 -5.78
N THR A 23 -45.19 25.68 -5.32
CA THR A 23 -44.29 25.06 -4.37
C THR A 23 -42.90 25.14 -5.00
N PRO A 24 -41.88 25.67 -4.31
CA PRO A 24 -40.53 25.60 -4.83
C PRO A 24 -40.25 24.12 -5.12
N LEU A 25 -39.93 23.82 -6.37
CA LEU A 25 -39.34 22.53 -6.72
C LEU A 25 -38.08 22.43 -5.83
N SER A 26 -38.09 21.57 -4.83
CA SER A 26 -36.90 21.29 -4.06
C SER A 26 -35.84 20.86 -5.11
N ALA A 27 -34.76 21.55 -5.17
CA ALA A 27 -33.66 21.12 -6.01
C ALA A 27 -33.37 19.65 -5.62
N GLN A 28 -33.52 18.74 -6.57
CA GLN A 28 -33.23 17.34 -6.34
C GLN A 28 -31.76 17.28 -5.90
N GLN A 29 -31.54 16.76 -4.71
CA GLN A 29 -30.18 16.64 -4.19
C GLN A 29 -29.44 15.65 -5.09
N THR A 30 -28.37 16.11 -5.72
CA THR A 30 -27.54 15.25 -6.56
C THR A 30 -26.46 14.63 -5.72
N TYR A 31 -26.51 13.31 -5.57
CA TYR A 31 -25.47 12.54 -4.89
C TYR A 31 -24.39 12.17 -5.90
N THR A 32 -23.14 12.43 -5.53
CA THR A 32 -21.97 12.05 -6.35
C THR A 32 -21.36 10.79 -5.75
N PRO A 33 -21.39 9.64 -6.45
CA PRO A 33 -20.75 8.42 -5.98
C PRO A 33 -19.23 8.63 -5.78
N GLY A 34 -18.68 7.87 -4.84
CA GLY A 34 -17.26 7.93 -4.48
C GLY A 34 -17.05 8.28 -3.01
N VAL A 35 -15.84 8.70 -2.68
CA VAL A 35 -15.48 9.13 -1.32
C VAL A 35 -15.19 10.64 -1.28
N THR A 36 -15.75 11.31 -0.29
CA THR A 36 -15.48 12.73 -0.01
C THR A 36 -14.90 12.88 1.38
N VAL A 37 -13.79 13.60 1.50
CA VAL A 37 -13.09 13.84 2.76
C VAL A 37 -13.23 15.29 3.17
N GLU A 38 -13.67 15.53 4.41
CA GLU A 38 -13.84 16.85 4.98
C GLU A 38 -13.24 16.92 6.40
N LYS A 39 -12.97 18.14 6.88
CA LYS A 39 -12.62 18.32 8.30
C LYS A 39 -13.80 17.92 9.18
N ASN A 40 -13.50 17.16 10.24
CA ASN A 40 -14.54 16.78 11.20
C ASN A 40 -15.10 17.99 11.94
N THR A 41 -16.40 18.09 12.00
CA THR A 41 -17.12 19.12 12.75
C THR A 41 -17.99 18.54 13.88
N ASN A 42 -18.05 17.21 14.01
CA ASN A 42 -18.76 16.54 15.08
C ASN A 42 -17.89 16.46 16.33
N PRO A 43 -18.24 17.15 17.43
CA PRO A 43 -17.42 17.17 18.65
C PRO A 43 -17.41 15.85 19.42
N GLU A 44 -18.23 14.88 19.05
CA GLU A 44 -18.24 13.53 19.65
C GLU A 44 -17.14 12.62 19.07
N TRP A 45 -16.55 13.01 17.96
CA TRP A 45 -15.49 12.24 17.29
C TRP A 45 -14.14 12.91 17.45
N GLU A 46 -13.14 12.15 17.89
CA GLU A 46 -11.79 12.67 18.10
C GLU A 46 -10.93 12.71 16.82
N ALA A 47 -11.36 12.04 15.77
CA ALA A 47 -10.66 12.08 14.48
C ALA A 47 -10.79 13.45 13.81
N ASP A 48 -9.71 13.92 13.17
CA ASP A 48 -9.66 15.27 12.58
C ASP A 48 -10.48 15.41 11.28
N TYR A 49 -10.87 14.30 10.67
CA TYR A 49 -11.58 14.27 9.40
C TYR A 49 -12.75 13.31 9.43
N THR A 50 -13.62 13.46 8.43
CA THR A 50 -14.65 12.50 8.09
C THR A 50 -14.51 12.08 6.63
N ALA A 51 -14.75 10.81 6.33
CA ALA A 51 -14.89 10.28 4.99
C ALA A 51 -16.33 9.86 4.77
N THR A 52 -17.00 10.46 3.79
CA THR A 52 -18.34 10.10 3.37
C THR A 52 -18.26 9.27 2.10
N PHE A 53 -18.73 8.03 2.17
CA PHE A 53 -18.80 7.09 1.07
C PHE A 53 -20.22 7.09 0.49
N ILE A 54 -20.32 7.23 -0.83
CA ILE A 54 -21.57 7.12 -1.56
C ILE A 54 -21.40 6.04 -2.62
N TYR A 55 -22.14 4.95 -2.47
CA TYR A 55 -22.25 3.88 -3.44
C TYR A 55 -23.55 4.04 -4.22
N LYS A 56 -23.49 3.95 -5.55
CA LYS A 56 -24.67 3.87 -6.39
C LYS A 56 -24.71 2.51 -7.08
N ASP A 57 -25.76 1.76 -6.74
CA ASP A 57 -25.99 0.48 -7.41
C ASP A 57 -26.34 0.70 -8.89
N LYS A 58 -25.79 -0.12 -9.74
CA LYS A 58 -26.06 -0.16 -11.19
C LYS A 58 -26.38 -1.58 -11.63
N ASP A 59 -26.46 -2.50 -10.68
CA ASP A 59 -26.73 -3.89 -10.97
C ASP A 59 -28.25 -4.14 -11.05
N ALA A 60 -28.67 -4.88 -12.05
CA ALA A 60 -30.08 -5.26 -12.22
C ALA A 60 -30.61 -6.23 -11.15
N ARG A 61 -29.76 -6.66 -10.22
CA ARG A 61 -30.13 -7.53 -9.07
C ARG A 61 -30.71 -6.78 -7.88
N ASP A 62 -30.71 -5.47 -7.90
CA ASP A 62 -31.14 -4.57 -6.82
C ASP A 62 -30.42 -4.82 -5.48
N ALA A 63 -29.48 -3.97 -5.13
CA ALA A 63 -28.78 -4.04 -3.86
C ALA A 63 -29.75 -3.80 -2.69
N THR A 64 -29.77 -4.71 -1.73
CA THR A 64 -30.61 -4.62 -0.53
C THR A 64 -29.83 -4.24 0.72
N ASN A 65 -28.52 -4.48 0.72
CA ASN A 65 -27.62 -4.09 1.79
C ASN A 65 -26.25 -3.80 1.20
N VAL A 66 -25.68 -2.67 1.54
CA VAL A 66 -24.34 -2.27 1.15
C VAL A 66 -23.54 -1.92 2.41
N SER A 67 -22.31 -2.36 2.47
CA SER A 67 -21.39 -1.93 3.50
C SER A 67 -20.03 -1.60 2.89
N VAL A 68 -19.28 -0.69 3.53
CA VAL A 68 -17.90 -0.39 3.20
C VAL A 68 -17.00 -1.05 4.23
N SER A 69 -15.95 -1.72 3.74
CA SER A 69 -14.87 -2.29 4.56
C SER A 69 -13.53 -1.73 4.14
N GLY A 70 -12.57 -1.70 5.06
CA GLY A 70 -11.25 -1.16 4.77
C GLY A 70 -10.34 -1.08 5.99
N GLY A 71 -9.27 -0.34 5.87
CA GLY A 71 -8.29 -0.10 6.93
C GLY A 71 -8.78 0.82 8.05
N PHE A 72 -10.03 0.72 8.45
CA PHE A 72 -10.69 1.63 9.41
C PHE A 72 -10.74 1.07 10.84
N GLN A 73 -9.68 0.37 11.23
CA GLN A 73 -9.54 -0.23 12.56
C GLN A 73 -8.36 0.42 13.28
N PHE A 74 -8.51 0.55 14.58
CA PHE A 74 -7.53 1.28 15.39
C PHE A 74 -7.16 0.48 16.63
N TYR A 75 -5.93 0.69 17.08
CA TYR A 75 -5.33 0.02 18.22
C TYR A 75 -4.68 1.03 19.14
N LYS A 76 -4.76 0.78 20.45
CA LYS A 76 -4.04 1.57 21.46
C LYS A 76 -2.64 1.01 21.65
N PRO A 77 -1.57 1.84 21.50
CA PRO A 77 -0.20 1.35 21.63
C PRO A 77 0.07 0.67 22.98
N GLU A 78 -0.49 1.20 24.06
CA GLU A 78 -0.30 0.66 25.42
C GLU A 78 -0.97 -0.71 25.64
N GLU A 79 -2.09 -0.96 24.98
CA GLU A 79 -2.77 -2.26 25.03
C GLU A 79 -2.02 -3.29 24.21
N VAL A 80 -1.57 -2.94 23.03
CA VAL A 80 -0.81 -3.82 22.15
C VAL A 80 0.50 -4.28 22.79
N GLN A 81 1.25 -3.38 23.42
CA GLN A 81 2.52 -3.72 24.06
C GLN A 81 2.37 -4.77 25.17
N SER A 82 1.23 -4.79 25.89
CA SER A 82 0.97 -5.80 26.91
C SER A 82 0.72 -7.17 26.31
N PHE A 83 0.13 -7.25 25.10
CA PHE A 83 -0.15 -8.50 24.40
C PHE A 83 1.05 -9.02 23.60
N ALA A 84 1.87 -8.15 23.02
CA ALA A 84 3.07 -8.53 22.28
C ALA A 84 4.04 -9.38 23.11
N ASN A 85 4.07 -9.14 24.44
CA ASN A 85 4.89 -9.91 25.37
C ASN A 85 4.33 -11.30 25.72
N THR A 86 3.07 -11.58 25.39
CA THR A 86 2.39 -12.85 25.72
C THR A 86 2.23 -13.76 24.51
N GLY A 87 2.58 -13.31 23.30
CA GLY A 87 2.42 -14.09 22.06
C GLY A 87 0.96 -14.28 21.62
N ASP A 88 0.00 -13.67 22.30
CA ASP A 88 -1.44 -13.84 22.01
C ASP A 88 -1.96 -12.65 21.18
N GLY A 89 -1.54 -12.58 19.92
CA GLY A 89 -2.03 -11.56 18.98
C GLY A 89 -3.53 -11.67 18.66
N ALA A 90 -4.17 -12.80 18.97
CA ALA A 90 -5.57 -13.06 18.64
C ALA A 90 -6.58 -12.28 19.50
N ASN A 91 -6.15 -11.72 20.64
CA ASN A 91 -7.01 -11.03 21.60
C ASN A 91 -6.68 -9.55 21.78
N ILE A 92 -5.92 -8.96 20.87
CA ILE A 92 -5.62 -7.52 20.94
C ILE A 92 -6.91 -6.73 20.73
N PRO A 93 -7.28 -5.84 21.66
CA PRO A 93 -8.46 -5.00 21.49
C PRO A 93 -8.37 -4.15 20.23
N CYS A 94 -9.41 -4.23 19.41
CA CYS A 94 -9.55 -3.50 18.17
C CYS A 94 -10.76 -2.55 18.27
N TYR A 95 -10.57 -1.32 17.85
CA TYR A 95 -11.58 -0.27 17.92
C TYR A 95 -12.00 0.15 16.51
N ASN A 96 -13.28 0.36 16.31
CA ASN A 96 -13.79 0.91 15.05
C ASN A 96 -13.55 2.43 14.98
N ALA A 97 -13.78 3.02 13.80
CA ALA A 97 -13.51 4.44 13.56
C ALA A 97 -14.30 5.39 14.48
N TYR A 98 -15.53 5.03 14.86
CA TYR A 98 -16.35 5.84 15.78
C TYR A 98 -15.82 5.82 17.22
N GLN A 99 -14.93 4.88 17.54
CA GLN A 99 -14.29 4.71 18.84
C GLN A 99 -12.83 5.22 18.83
N TYR A 100 -12.37 5.78 17.70
CA TYR A 100 -11.03 6.32 17.59
C TYR A 100 -10.78 7.37 18.66
N GLN A 101 -9.59 7.29 19.28
CA GLN A 101 -9.07 8.26 20.24
C GLN A 101 -7.67 8.71 19.80
N GLY A 102 -7.32 9.95 20.12
CA GLY A 102 -6.01 10.48 19.80
C GLY A 102 -4.86 9.61 20.33
N GLY A 103 -3.90 9.31 19.46
CA GLY A 103 -2.77 8.44 19.78
C GLY A 103 -2.95 6.97 19.38
N MET A 104 -4.15 6.54 19.01
CA MET A 104 -4.35 5.24 18.35
C MET A 104 -3.70 5.24 16.97
N PHE A 105 -3.27 4.06 16.53
CA PHE A 105 -2.77 3.83 15.18
C PHE A 105 -3.71 2.93 14.38
N ALA A 106 -3.73 3.12 13.07
CA ALA A 106 -4.48 2.26 12.16
C ALA A 106 -3.80 0.92 11.96
N GLY A 107 -4.55 -0.16 11.87
CA GLY A 107 -4.07 -1.47 11.45
C GLY A 107 -4.89 -1.94 10.25
N GLY A 108 -4.23 -2.24 9.14
CA GLY A 108 -4.88 -2.62 7.89
C GLY A 108 -5.55 -3.99 7.92
N TYR A 109 -5.06 -4.90 8.76
CA TYR A 109 -5.61 -6.24 8.93
C TYR A 109 -5.93 -6.48 10.40
N ASN A 110 -7.15 -6.95 10.65
CA ASN A 110 -7.54 -7.40 11.98
C ASN A 110 -7.00 -8.82 12.22
N LEU A 111 -6.16 -8.98 13.20
CA LEU A 111 -5.69 -10.31 13.64
C LEU A 111 -6.85 -11.18 14.13
N ASN A 112 -7.97 -10.60 14.55
CA ASN A 112 -9.18 -11.30 15.01
C ASN A 112 -10.18 -11.64 13.89
N GLY A 113 -9.88 -11.33 12.63
CA GLY A 113 -10.70 -11.69 11.47
C GLY A 113 -11.92 -10.80 11.21
N ASP A 114 -12.21 -9.81 12.05
CA ASP A 114 -13.32 -8.89 11.85
C ASP A 114 -12.81 -7.59 11.20
N ALA A 115 -12.74 -7.56 9.87
CA ALA A 115 -12.51 -6.30 9.17
C ALA A 115 -13.58 -5.30 9.62
N ALA A 116 -13.19 -4.05 9.89
CA ALA A 116 -14.15 -3.01 10.18
C ALA A 116 -15.08 -2.87 8.97
N ASN A 117 -16.33 -3.25 9.16
CA ASN A 117 -17.36 -3.25 8.14
C ASN A 117 -18.46 -2.30 8.57
N TYR A 118 -18.70 -1.25 7.78
CA TYR A 118 -19.64 -0.19 8.12
C TYR A 118 -20.84 -0.27 7.21
N SER A 119 -22.01 -0.61 7.76
CA SER A 119 -23.27 -0.64 7.03
C SER A 119 -23.61 0.75 6.51
N MET A 120 -24.02 0.83 5.26
CA MET A 120 -24.45 2.04 4.61
C MET A 120 -25.99 2.16 4.70
N THR A 121 -26.48 3.38 4.75
CA THR A 121 -27.91 3.68 4.75
C THR A 121 -28.34 4.00 3.33
N GLU A 122 -29.40 3.39 2.85
CA GLU A 122 -30.05 3.79 1.61
C GLU A 122 -30.72 5.15 1.80
N ILE A 123 -30.26 6.16 1.09
CA ILE A 123 -30.71 7.56 1.20
C ILE A 123 -31.62 7.98 0.05
N GLU A 124 -31.54 7.30 -1.07
CA GLU A 124 -32.36 7.40 -2.25
C GLU A 124 -32.31 6.03 -2.94
N ASP A 125 -33.27 5.74 -3.82
CA ASP A 125 -33.34 4.47 -4.55
C ASP A 125 -31.99 4.14 -5.22
N GLU A 126 -31.43 2.98 -4.91
CA GLU A 126 -30.12 2.52 -5.38
C GLU A 126 -28.90 3.37 -4.89
N ILE A 127 -29.06 4.29 -3.92
CA ILE A 127 -27.97 5.12 -3.42
C ILE A 127 -27.79 4.90 -1.92
N PHE A 128 -26.58 4.46 -1.55
CA PHE A 128 -26.21 4.14 -0.17
C PHE A 128 -25.10 5.08 0.32
N GLU A 129 -25.20 5.51 1.59
CA GLU A 129 -24.23 6.43 2.20
C GLU A 129 -23.81 5.98 3.59
N VAL A 130 -22.53 6.22 3.92
CA VAL A 130 -22.02 6.21 5.30
C VAL A 130 -20.94 7.25 5.46
N THR A 131 -20.91 7.90 6.63
CA THR A 131 -19.85 8.82 7.03
C THR A 131 -19.05 8.21 8.19
N ILE A 132 -17.74 8.12 8.05
CA ILE A 132 -16.81 7.51 9.00
C ILE A 132 -15.81 8.57 9.46
N PRO A 133 -15.59 8.78 10.77
CA PRO A 133 -14.52 9.63 11.27
C PRO A 133 -13.16 8.95 11.12
N LEU A 134 -12.18 9.64 10.54
CA LEU A 134 -10.86 9.08 10.26
C LEU A 134 -9.74 10.07 10.60
N PRO A 135 -8.65 9.64 11.26
CA PRO A 135 -7.42 10.42 11.33
C PRO A 135 -6.74 10.52 9.97
N ALA A 136 -5.84 11.49 9.82
CA ALA A 136 -5.07 11.68 8.60
C ALA A 136 -4.23 10.44 8.27
N ASN A 137 -4.43 9.87 7.10
CA ASN A 137 -3.68 8.72 6.58
C ASN A 137 -4.08 8.42 5.12
N GLU A 138 -3.43 7.45 4.49
CA GLU A 138 -3.90 6.79 3.29
C GLU A 138 -4.67 5.52 3.68
N TYR A 139 -5.85 5.35 3.14
CA TYR A 139 -6.74 4.23 3.42
C TYR A 139 -7.11 3.49 2.14
N PHE A 140 -7.30 2.18 2.26
CA PHE A 140 -7.92 1.37 1.23
C PHE A 140 -9.30 0.90 1.69
N TYR A 141 -10.21 0.72 0.74
CA TYR A 141 -11.58 0.29 0.99
C TYR A 141 -12.18 -0.47 -0.18
N ALA A 142 -13.23 -1.22 0.11
CA ALA A 142 -14.09 -1.87 -0.86
C ALA A 142 -15.51 -1.96 -0.35
N PHE A 143 -16.46 -2.20 -1.25
CA PHE A 143 -17.86 -2.45 -0.88
C PHE A 143 -18.13 -3.95 -0.78
N ASN A 144 -19.05 -4.30 0.13
CA ASN A 144 -19.69 -5.60 0.18
C ASN A 144 -21.19 -5.38 -0.07
N ILE A 145 -21.77 -6.15 -0.98
CA ILE A 145 -23.11 -5.91 -1.50
C ILE A 145 -23.93 -7.19 -1.39
N GLU A 146 -25.12 -7.09 -0.87
CA GLU A 146 -26.13 -8.15 -0.86
C GLU A 146 -27.27 -7.72 -1.79
N TYR A 147 -27.76 -8.63 -2.61
CA TYR A 147 -28.79 -8.37 -3.61
C TYR A 147 -30.14 -9.02 -3.28
N SER A 148 -31.21 -8.49 -3.89
CA SER A 148 -32.57 -8.96 -3.68
C SER A 148 -32.78 -10.41 -4.11
N ASP A 149 -31.96 -10.95 -5.02
CA ASP A 149 -31.99 -12.34 -5.46
C ASP A 149 -31.30 -13.31 -4.46
N GLY A 150 -30.74 -12.78 -3.36
CA GLY A 150 -30.01 -13.54 -2.35
C GLY A 150 -28.54 -13.81 -2.69
N SER A 151 -28.04 -13.28 -3.79
CA SER A 151 -26.61 -13.29 -4.11
C SER A 151 -25.87 -12.18 -3.36
N SER A 152 -24.54 -12.28 -3.28
CA SER A 152 -23.69 -11.26 -2.67
C SER A 152 -22.36 -11.16 -3.39
N GLU A 153 -21.74 -9.97 -3.32
CA GLU A 153 -20.39 -9.70 -3.78
C GLU A 153 -19.57 -9.07 -2.65
N THR A 154 -18.32 -9.43 -2.53
CA THR A 154 -17.41 -8.90 -1.53
C THR A 154 -16.18 -8.30 -2.20
N ASN A 155 -15.55 -7.32 -1.52
CA ASN A 155 -14.36 -6.63 -2.02
C ASN A 155 -14.56 -5.98 -3.40
N VAL A 156 -15.75 -5.42 -3.64
CA VAL A 156 -16.06 -4.70 -4.87
C VAL A 156 -15.35 -3.36 -4.86
N LYS A 157 -14.50 -3.12 -5.85
CA LYS A 157 -13.85 -1.82 -6.06
C LYS A 157 -14.92 -0.74 -6.27
N ASP A 158 -14.66 0.46 -5.75
CA ASP A 158 -15.54 1.59 -5.99
C ASP A 158 -15.50 2.00 -7.48
N PRO A 159 -16.62 1.91 -8.20
CA PRO A 159 -16.65 2.29 -9.61
C PRO A 159 -16.41 3.80 -9.84
N ALA A 160 -16.61 4.62 -8.82
CA ALA A 160 -16.39 6.07 -8.88
C ALA A 160 -14.96 6.46 -8.46
N ASN A 161 -14.29 5.60 -7.71
CA ASN A 161 -12.90 5.71 -7.33
C ASN A 161 -12.21 4.39 -7.70
N PRO A 162 -12.10 4.07 -8.99
CA PRO A 162 -11.42 2.87 -9.41
C PRO A 162 -10.00 2.93 -8.85
N ALA A 163 -9.56 1.81 -8.29
CA ALA A 163 -8.17 1.65 -7.91
C ALA A 163 -7.30 2.23 -9.01
N LEU A 164 -6.24 2.92 -8.64
CA LEU A 164 -5.29 3.48 -9.59
C LEU A 164 -5.06 2.40 -10.66
N ALA A 165 -5.45 2.68 -11.90
CA ALA A 165 -5.26 1.74 -12.98
C ALA A 165 -3.79 1.35 -12.93
N ASN A 166 -3.50 0.08 -12.63
CA ASN A 166 -2.16 -0.45 -12.39
C ASN A 166 -1.61 -0.29 -10.94
N ASP A 167 -2.45 -0.36 -9.90
CA ASP A 167 -1.94 -0.48 -8.54
C ASP A 167 -1.33 -1.88 -8.25
N GLY A 168 -1.34 -2.76 -9.23
CA GLY A 168 -0.84 -4.13 -9.12
C GLY A 168 -1.58 -5.01 -8.13
N SER A 169 -2.49 -4.44 -7.38
CA SER A 169 -3.29 -5.12 -6.41
C SER A 169 -4.52 -5.72 -7.09
N ASP A 170 -4.56 -7.03 -7.24
CA ASP A 170 -5.79 -7.75 -7.56
C ASP A 170 -6.76 -7.80 -6.36
N ALA A 171 -6.40 -7.14 -5.27
CA ALA A 171 -7.09 -7.24 -4.00
C ALA A 171 -8.50 -6.61 -3.97
N GLY A 172 -8.96 -5.99 -5.06
CA GLY A 172 -10.31 -5.43 -5.11
C GLY A 172 -10.51 -4.14 -4.31
N TRP A 173 -9.44 -3.46 -3.89
CA TRP A 173 -9.51 -2.28 -3.03
C TRP A 173 -9.34 -0.98 -3.80
N SER A 174 -10.06 0.06 -3.38
CA SER A 174 -9.86 1.45 -3.82
C SER A 174 -9.07 2.22 -2.76
N LEU A 175 -8.32 3.25 -3.18
CA LEU A 175 -7.46 4.05 -2.30
C LEU A 175 -7.95 5.49 -2.18
N PHE A 176 -7.77 6.09 -1.02
CA PHE A 176 -7.98 7.52 -0.84
C PHE A 176 -7.11 8.08 0.29
N TYR A 177 -6.85 9.39 0.23
CA TYR A 177 -6.05 10.09 1.21
C TYR A 177 -6.94 10.93 2.13
N VAL A 178 -6.65 10.88 3.44
CA VAL A 178 -7.28 11.69 4.47
C VAL A 178 -6.23 12.61 5.06
N GLY A 179 -6.44 13.93 5.00
CA GLY A 179 -5.50 14.91 5.53
C GLY A 179 -4.25 15.10 4.68
N ASN A 180 -3.20 15.64 5.28
CA ASN A 180 -1.97 16.06 4.61
C ASN A 180 -0.70 15.45 5.23
N GLY A 181 -0.70 14.18 5.56
CA GLY A 181 0.48 13.54 6.17
C GLY A 181 0.72 13.97 7.62
N GLU A 182 -0.33 14.28 8.35
CA GLU A 182 -0.28 14.70 9.77
C GLU A 182 -0.09 13.52 10.72
N THR A 183 -0.32 12.29 10.24
CA THR A 183 -0.13 11.07 11.04
C THR A 183 1.34 10.71 11.13
N LYS A 184 1.81 10.46 12.36
CA LYS A 184 3.19 10.04 12.61
C LYS A 184 3.54 8.79 11.78
N GLY A 185 4.68 8.83 11.11
CA GLY A 185 5.16 7.78 10.24
C GLY A 185 4.63 7.86 8.79
N GLN A 186 3.65 8.74 8.54
CA GLN A 186 3.04 8.94 7.22
C GLN A 186 3.21 10.39 6.71
N GLU A 187 4.16 11.14 7.23
CA GLU A 187 4.34 12.58 6.94
C GLU A 187 4.77 12.83 5.48
N TYR A 188 5.34 11.83 4.82
CA TYR A 188 5.94 11.98 3.49
C TYR A 188 5.17 11.29 2.37
N ILE A 189 3.98 10.71 2.64
CA ILE A 189 3.23 9.94 1.64
C ILE A 189 2.40 10.77 0.67
N ASN A 190 2.10 12.03 1.02
CA ASN A 190 1.24 12.87 0.18
C ASN A 190 2.00 13.42 -1.03
N PRO A 191 1.32 13.51 -2.20
CA PRO A 191 1.94 14.11 -3.38
C PRO A 191 2.25 15.58 -3.15
N ARG A 192 3.37 16.05 -3.67
CA ARG A 192 3.75 17.47 -3.63
C ARG A 192 2.89 18.30 -4.57
N THR A 193 2.59 19.51 -4.15
CA THR A 193 1.81 20.48 -4.94
C THR A 193 2.66 21.62 -5.51
N ASP A 194 3.98 21.67 -5.20
CA ASP A 194 4.90 22.73 -5.64
C ASP A 194 5.59 22.44 -6.97
N GLY A 195 5.23 21.35 -7.64
CA GLY A 195 5.77 20.94 -8.93
C GLY A 195 7.17 20.32 -8.87
N LYS A 196 7.73 20.10 -7.68
CA LYS A 196 9.02 19.44 -7.49
C LYS A 196 8.81 17.93 -7.32
N THR A 197 8.27 17.31 -8.35
CA THR A 197 7.98 15.88 -8.39
C THR A 197 8.87 15.17 -9.40
N GLY A 198 9.31 13.98 -9.03
CA GLY A 198 9.93 13.04 -9.97
C GLY A 198 8.91 12.44 -10.92
N THR A 199 9.34 11.45 -11.67
CA THR A 199 8.48 10.70 -12.56
C THR A 199 8.66 9.21 -12.31
N TYR A 200 7.62 8.42 -12.48
CA TYR A 200 7.76 6.97 -12.51
C TYR A 200 7.11 6.38 -13.76
N SER A 201 7.63 5.26 -14.19
CA SER A 201 7.17 4.54 -15.37
C SER A 201 7.46 3.05 -15.23
N PHE A 202 6.78 2.26 -16.03
CA PHE A 202 7.01 0.82 -16.11
C PHE A 202 7.71 0.49 -17.43
N VAL A 203 8.80 -0.28 -17.33
CA VAL A 203 9.63 -0.70 -18.46
C VAL A 203 9.74 -2.20 -18.48
N ASN A 204 10.09 -2.78 -19.63
CA ASN A 204 10.27 -4.21 -19.75
C ASN A 204 11.75 -4.55 -19.94
N TYR A 205 12.18 -5.65 -19.31
CA TYR A 205 13.51 -6.23 -19.48
C TYR A 205 13.42 -7.71 -19.82
N LEU A 206 14.50 -8.28 -20.33
CA LEU A 206 14.60 -9.71 -20.58
C LEU A 206 15.10 -10.41 -19.31
N ALA A 207 14.26 -11.27 -18.74
CA ALA A 207 14.56 -12.02 -17.54
C ALA A 207 15.42 -13.26 -17.82
N GLU A 208 15.86 -13.94 -16.74
CA GLU A 208 16.77 -15.10 -16.84
C GLU A 208 16.21 -16.29 -17.63
N ASP A 209 14.90 -16.44 -17.62
CA ASP A 209 14.17 -17.52 -18.35
C ASP A 209 13.86 -17.16 -19.80
N GLY A 210 14.31 -16.00 -20.27
CA GLY A 210 14.07 -15.50 -21.62
C GLY A 210 12.68 -14.86 -21.81
N THR A 211 11.89 -14.71 -20.75
CA THR A 211 10.62 -13.98 -20.80
C THR A 211 10.84 -12.48 -20.66
N THR A 212 9.90 -11.70 -21.17
CA THR A 212 9.87 -10.26 -20.93
C THR A 212 9.10 -9.97 -19.68
N GLN A 213 9.74 -9.29 -18.70
CA GLN A 213 9.16 -8.97 -17.40
C GLN A 213 9.23 -7.47 -17.12
N PRO A 214 8.29 -6.93 -16.31
CA PRO A 214 8.24 -5.51 -16.00
C PRO A 214 9.19 -5.11 -14.85
N LEU A 215 9.56 -3.83 -14.85
CA LEU A 215 10.18 -3.10 -13.73
C LEU A 215 9.47 -1.75 -13.59
N GLY A 216 9.24 -1.31 -12.35
CA GLY A 216 8.91 0.07 -12.08
C GLY A 216 10.19 0.89 -11.87
N ILE A 217 10.23 2.10 -12.46
CA ILE A 217 11.38 3.00 -12.39
C ILE A 217 10.90 4.38 -11.92
N TYR A 218 11.37 4.81 -10.76
CA TYR A 218 11.23 6.20 -10.33
C TYR A 218 12.51 6.97 -10.63
N LEU A 219 12.37 8.14 -11.24
CA LEU A 219 13.43 9.11 -11.51
C LEU A 219 13.18 10.38 -10.70
N PRO A 220 14.16 10.92 -9.96
CA PRO A 220 13.98 12.10 -9.13
C PRO A 220 13.69 13.35 -9.95
N ASN A 221 13.10 14.34 -9.31
CA ASN A 221 12.82 15.63 -9.95
C ASN A 221 14.09 16.24 -10.58
N GLY A 222 13.99 16.68 -11.83
CA GLY A 222 15.14 17.22 -12.56
C GLY A 222 16.18 16.17 -12.95
N TYR A 223 15.77 14.92 -13.12
CA TYR A 223 16.67 13.85 -13.60
C TYR A 223 17.46 14.30 -14.84
N ASP A 224 18.79 14.10 -14.78
CA ASP A 224 19.74 14.38 -15.87
C ASP A 224 20.55 13.11 -16.18
N ALA A 225 20.42 12.58 -17.39
CA ALA A 225 21.14 11.37 -17.84
C ALA A 225 22.66 11.50 -17.79
N ASN A 226 23.21 12.72 -17.67
CA ASN A 226 24.65 12.94 -17.53
C ASN A 226 25.13 12.92 -16.06
N LYS A 227 24.21 12.92 -15.10
CA LYS A 227 24.49 12.83 -13.67
C LYS A 227 24.44 11.38 -13.22
N THR A 228 25.39 10.95 -12.40
CA THR A 228 25.38 9.61 -11.82
C THR A 228 24.52 9.56 -10.56
N TYR A 229 23.62 8.59 -10.48
CA TYR A 229 22.65 8.43 -9.39
C TYR A 229 22.94 7.20 -8.54
N LYS A 230 22.58 7.27 -7.27
CA LYS A 230 22.44 6.12 -6.37
C LYS A 230 21.20 5.31 -6.75
N THR A 231 21.13 4.05 -6.30
CA THR A 231 20.00 3.16 -6.63
C THR A 231 19.42 2.48 -5.39
N ILE A 232 18.11 2.35 -5.38
CA ILE A 232 17.35 1.57 -4.39
C ILE A 232 16.54 0.54 -5.15
N TYR A 233 16.79 -0.74 -4.91
CA TYR A 233 16.04 -1.86 -5.47
C TYR A 233 15.01 -2.32 -4.44
N VAL A 234 13.76 -2.49 -4.86
CA VAL A 234 12.63 -2.73 -3.95
C VAL A 234 11.82 -3.94 -4.41
N SER A 235 11.64 -4.89 -3.50
CA SER A 235 10.88 -6.11 -3.73
C SER A 235 9.53 -6.05 -3.00
N HIS A 236 8.46 -6.41 -3.72
CA HIS A 236 7.10 -6.52 -3.15
C HIS A 236 6.93 -7.80 -2.31
N GLY A 237 5.77 -7.97 -1.67
CA GLY A 237 5.37 -9.14 -0.91
C GLY A 237 4.62 -10.21 -1.72
N GLY A 238 4.12 -11.22 -1.04
CA GLY A 238 3.29 -12.26 -1.66
C GLY A 238 1.99 -11.67 -2.22
N GLY A 239 1.64 -12.02 -3.46
CA GLY A 239 0.45 -11.53 -4.14
C GLY A 239 0.58 -10.15 -4.79
N GLY A 240 1.72 -9.46 -4.61
CA GLY A 240 2.00 -8.18 -5.23
C GLY A 240 2.77 -8.27 -6.55
N ASN A 241 3.21 -7.10 -7.04
CA ASN A 241 4.03 -6.96 -8.23
C ASN A 241 4.86 -5.66 -8.21
N GLU A 242 5.48 -5.29 -9.32
CA GLU A 242 6.34 -4.10 -9.45
C GLU A 242 5.60 -2.77 -9.27
N VAL A 243 4.26 -2.76 -9.34
CA VAL A 243 3.45 -1.54 -9.30
C VAL A 243 3.17 -1.07 -7.88
N GLU A 244 3.02 -2.00 -6.93
CA GLU A 244 2.55 -1.69 -5.57
C GLU A 244 3.39 -0.64 -4.83
N TRP A 245 4.72 -0.75 -4.87
CA TRP A 245 5.58 0.23 -4.23
C TRP A 245 5.49 1.62 -4.87
N MET A 246 5.21 1.70 -6.17
CA MET A 246 5.05 2.97 -6.89
C MET A 246 3.69 3.63 -6.64
N THR A 247 2.70 2.87 -6.17
CA THR A 247 1.31 3.32 -5.94
C THR A 247 0.96 3.29 -4.45
N ILE A 248 0.43 2.19 -3.93
CA ILE A 248 0.03 2.06 -2.52
C ILE A 248 1.21 2.23 -1.54
N GLY A 249 2.43 1.90 -1.97
CA GLY A 249 3.66 2.14 -1.21
C GLY A 249 4.12 3.59 -1.19
N ALA A 250 3.50 4.46 -1.98
CA ALA A 250 3.76 5.89 -2.10
C ALA A 250 5.25 6.26 -2.33
N VAL A 251 6.06 5.35 -2.87
CA VAL A 251 7.52 5.56 -3.06
C VAL A 251 7.84 6.85 -3.83
N PRO A 252 7.13 7.21 -4.94
CA PRO A 252 7.42 8.47 -5.62
C PRO A 252 7.22 9.68 -4.71
N ASN A 253 6.12 9.72 -3.96
CA ASN A 253 5.81 10.82 -3.06
C ASN A 253 6.82 10.90 -1.90
N ILE A 254 7.16 9.76 -1.29
CA ILE A 254 8.14 9.69 -0.21
C ILE A 254 9.50 10.20 -0.69
N MET A 255 9.97 9.74 -1.84
CA MET A 255 11.24 10.17 -2.41
C MET A 255 11.24 11.67 -2.73
N ASP A 256 10.18 12.17 -3.38
CA ASP A 256 10.05 13.59 -3.72
C ASP A 256 10.08 14.49 -2.49
N ASN A 257 9.34 14.11 -1.44
CA ASN A 257 9.30 14.85 -0.19
C ASN A 257 10.66 14.84 0.51
N LEU A 258 11.27 13.67 0.69
CA LEU A 258 12.56 13.54 1.39
C LEU A 258 13.70 14.24 0.63
N ILE A 259 13.72 14.18 -0.70
CA ILE A 259 14.73 14.86 -1.54
C ILE A 259 14.56 16.38 -1.44
N ALA A 260 13.33 16.88 -1.58
CA ALA A 260 13.04 18.30 -1.53
C ALA A 260 13.36 18.93 -0.16
N ASP A 261 13.17 18.17 0.91
CA ASP A 261 13.48 18.57 2.28
C ASP A 261 14.97 18.32 2.65
N SER A 262 15.77 17.84 1.70
CA SER A 262 17.20 17.52 1.89
C SER A 262 17.48 16.47 2.97
N LEU A 263 16.51 15.57 3.20
CA LEU A 263 16.60 14.49 4.17
C LEU A 263 17.22 13.21 3.59
N THR A 264 17.34 13.14 2.27
CA THR A 264 18.04 12.05 1.57
C THR A 264 18.76 12.57 0.32
N LYS A 265 19.47 11.68 -0.37
CA LYS A 265 20.11 11.97 -1.66
C LYS A 265 19.19 11.56 -2.80
N GLU A 266 19.35 12.24 -3.96
CA GLU A 266 18.70 11.79 -5.18
C GLU A 266 19.12 10.37 -5.53
N ALA A 267 18.11 9.51 -5.75
CA ALA A 267 18.33 8.12 -6.13
C ALA A 267 17.27 7.70 -7.15
N ILE A 268 17.61 6.74 -8.00
CA ILE A 268 16.68 6.01 -8.84
C ILE A 268 16.13 4.86 -8.00
N VAL A 269 14.79 4.68 -8.00
CA VAL A 269 14.19 3.52 -7.35
C VAL A 269 13.70 2.55 -8.42
N VAL A 270 14.04 1.28 -8.23
CA VAL A 270 13.70 0.18 -9.14
C VAL A 270 12.84 -0.83 -8.39
N THR A 271 11.60 -1.03 -8.82
CA THR A 271 10.74 -2.08 -8.30
C THR A 271 10.68 -3.25 -9.27
N MET A 272 10.54 -4.46 -8.77
CA MET A 272 10.59 -5.69 -9.54
C MET A 272 9.42 -6.60 -9.20
N ASP A 273 9.01 -7.47 -10.13
CA ASP A 273 8.04 -8.53 -9.88
C ASP A 273 8.74 -9.87 -9.71
N ASN A 274 8.66 -10.44 -8.52
CA ASN A 274 9.27 -11.71 -8.15
C ASN A 274 8.29 -12.90 -8.25
N THR A 275 7.01 -12.67 -8.53
CA THR A 275 6.00 -13.72 -8.71
C THR A 275 6.33 -14.67 -9.86
N TYR A 276 6.96 -14.18 -10.91
CA TYR A 276 7.40 -14.99 -12.06
C TYR A 276 8.36 -16.12 -11.70
N PHE A 277 9.04 -16.02 -10.55
CA PHE A 277 9.99 -17.04 -10.09
C PHE A 277 9.39 -17.94 -9.01
N ASN A 278 8.08 -17.88 -8.72
CA ASN A 278 7.43 -18.60 -7.64
C ASN A 278 8.17 -18.50 -6.31
N TRP A 279 8.77 -17.35 -6.04
CA TRP A 279 9.58 -17.08 -4.84
C TRP A 279 10.74 -18.05 -4.63
N ASP A 280 11.31 -18.56 -5.72
CA ASP A 280 12.63 -19.20 -5.72
C ASP A 280 13.70 -18.11 -5.56
N TYR A 281 14.19 -17.94 -4.35
CA TYR A 281 15.10 -16.84 -3.99
C TYR A 281 16.42 -16.92 -4.75
N ASP A 282 16.93 -18.11 -5.06
CA ASP A 282 18.17 -18.28 -5.84
C ASP A 282 17.95 -17.79 -7.28
N ARG A 283 16.82 -18.09 -7.88
CA ARG A 283 16.46 -17.57 -9.21
C ARG A 283 16.24 -16.06 -9.21
N ILE A 284 15.54 -15.53 -8.19
CA ILE A 284 15.33 -14.09 -8.04
C ILE A 284 16.67 -13.35 -7.94
N ILE A 285 17.60 -13.85 -7.13
CA ILE A 285 18.93 -13.26 -6.94
C ILE A 285 19.78 -13.39 -8.21
N ASN A 286 19.75 -14.54 -8.89
CA ASN A 286 20.43 -14.72 -10.17
C ASN A 286 19.87 -13.76 -11.23
N ASN A 287 18.55 -13.59 -11.30
CA ASN A 287 17.92 -12.63 -12.22
C ASN A 287 18.28 -11.17 -11.87
N LEU A 288 18.37 -10.83 -10.59
CA LEU A 288 18.82 -9.51 -10.16
C LEU A 288 20.23 -9.19 -10.71
N PHE A 289 21.19 -10.10 -10.51
CA PHE A 289 22.59 -9.86 -10.92
C PHE A 289 22.83 -9.98 -12.42
N ASN A 290 22.18 -10.91 -13.08
CA ASN A 290 22.46 -11.19 -14.49
C ASN A 290 21.59 -10.40 -15.47
N ASN A 291 20.44 -9.89 -15.03
CA ASN A 291 19.45 -9.26 -15.89
C ASN A 291 19.08 -7.85 -15.43
N ILE A 292 18.60 -7.67 -14.18
CA ILE A 292 18.09 -6.38 -13.71
C ILE A 292 19.22 -5.36 -13.54
N LEU A 293 20.28 -5.68 -12.79
CA LEU A 293 21.41 -4.76 -12.58
C LEU A 293 22.04 -4.34 -13.92
N PRO A 294 22.39 -5.26 -14.85
CA PRO A 294 22.93 -4.89 -16.17
C PRO A 294 21.95 -4.05 -17.00
N TYR A 295 20.64 -4.32 -16.93
CA TYR A 295 19.63 -3.51 -17.61
C TYR A 295 19.66 -2.07 -17.09
N ILE A 296 19.61 -1.88 -15.78
CA ILE A 296 19.60 -0.56 -15.14
C ILE A 296 20.91 0.20 -15.46
N GLU A 297 22.05 -0.45 -15.33
CA GLU A 297 23.38 0.13 -15.63
C GLU A 297 23.58 0.50 -17.11
N THR A 298 22.81 -0.10 -18.01
CA THR A 298 22.88 0.19 -19.45
C THR A 298 21.94 1.34 -19.84
N HIS A 299 20.79 1.47 -19.17
CA HIS A 299 19.76 2.43 -19.56
C HIS A 299 19.78 3.72 -18.73
N TYR A 300 20.39 3.68 -17.54
CA TYR A 300 20.46 4.80 -16.61
C TYR A 300 21.91 5.03 -16.15
N ASN A 301 22.29 6.29 -15.95
CA ASN A 301 23.61 6.60 -15.43
C ASN A 301 23.63 6.43 -13.90
N VAL A 302 23.88 5.22 -13.45
CA VAL A 302 23.90 4.83 -12.03
C VAL A 302 25.31 4.52 -11.55
N SER A 303 25.55 4.77 -10.26
CA SER A 303 26.78 4.37 -9.60
C SER A 303 26.88 2.85 -9.50
N LYS A 304 28.08 2.32 -9.71
CA LYS A 304 28.40 0.90 -9.52
C LYS A 304 29.01 0.60 -8.16
N GLU A 305 29.23 1.65 -7.38
CA GLU A 305 29.79 1.52 -6.04
C GLU A 305 28.77 0.85 -5.11
N VAL A 306 29.23 -0.09 -4.32
CA VAL A 306 28.39 -0.84 -3.38
C VAL A 306 27.70 0.08 -2.38
N ASN A 307 28.39 1.13 -1.93
CA ASN A 307 27.86 2.12 -0.99
C ASN A 307 26.80 3.06 -1.61
N ASP A 308 26.58 2.97 -2.90
CA ASP A 308 25.57 3.72 -3.63
C ASP A 308 24.37 2.84 -4.03
N ARG A 309 24.35 1.58 -3.55
CA ARG A 309 23.26 0.62 -3.79
C ARG A 309 22.59 0.21 -2.50
N ALA A 310 21.25 0.18 -2.55
CA ALA A 310 20.43 -0.36 -1.48
C ALA A 310 19.45 -1.39 -2.04
N PHE A 311 19.10 -2.38 -1.23
CA PHE A 311 18.06 -3.35 -1.51
C PHE A 311 17.10 -3.43 -0.31
N CYS A 312 15.80 -3.38 -0.56
CA CYS A 312 14.81 -3.55 0.50
C CYS A 312 13.56 -4.27 -0.02
N GLY A 313 12.71 -4.70 0.91
CA GLY A 313 11.46 -5.33 0.56
C GLY A 313 10.61 -5.67 1.77
N LEU A 314 9.32 -5.91 1.50
CA LEU A 314 8.32 -6.25 2.51
C LEU A 314 7.94 -7.73 2.44
N SER A 315 7.58 -8.34 3.57
CA SER A 315 7.03 -9.70 3.63
C SER A 315 7.91 -10.71 2.87
N MET A 316 7.44 -11.36 1.83
CA MET A 316 8.26 -12.23 0.97
C MET A 316 9.40 -11.47 0.28
N GLY A 317 9.25 -10.18 0.00
CA GLY A 317 10.34 -9.32 -0.46
C GLY A 317 11.41 -9.08 0.61
N SER A 318 11.03 -9.06 1.89
CA SER A 318 11.99 -9.08 3.01
C SER A 318 12.73 -10.42 3.09
N MET A 319 12.06 -11.53 2.78
CA MET A 319 12.73 -12.84 2.66
C MET A 319 13.77 -12.85 1.53
N THR A 320 13.45 -12.21 0.39
CA THR A 320 14.43 -11.97 -0.69
C THR A 320 15.61 -11.13 -0.19
N THR A 321 15.31 -10.03 0.51
CA THR A 321 16.32 -9.11 1.06
C THR A 321 17.27 -9.83 2.02
N THR A 322 16.72 -10.59 2.96
CA THR A 322 17.53 -11.33 3.95
C THR A 322 18.32 -12.47 3.32
N THR A 323 17.78 -13.14 2.28
CA THR A 323 18.54 -14.14 1.53
C THR A 323 19.70 -13.51 0.76
N LEU A 324 19.44 -12.39 0.07
CA LEU A 324 20.46 -11.62 -0.64
C LEU A 324 21.57 -11.16 0.31
N TYR A 325 21.22 -10.59 1.47
CA TYR A 325 22.19 -10.22 2.51
C TYR A 325 23.03 -11.40 2.98
N GLN A 326 22.41 -12.55 3.23
CA GLN A 326 23.11 -13.74 3.73
C GLN A 326 23.98 -14.44 2.67
N THR A 327 23.77 -14.18 1.40
CA THR A 327 24.49 -14.82 0.30
C THR A 327 25.46 -13.88 -0.42
N HIS A 328 25.13 -12.59 -0.52
CA HIS A 328 25.88 -11.58 -1.27
C HIS A 328 25.95 -10.23 -0.50
N PRO A 329 26.46 -10.22 0.75
CA PRO A 329 26.49 -9.01 1.57
C PRO A 329 27.39 -7.90 1.01
N ASP A 330 28.34 -8.24 0.14
CA ASP A 330 29.31 -7.35 -0.48
C ASP A 330 28.81 -6.66 -1.78
N GLN A 331 27.54 -6.91 -2.17
CA GLN A 331 26.98 -6.34 -3.40
C GLN A 331 26.12 -5.09 -3.18
N PHE A 332 25.69 -4.86 -1.93
CA PHE A 332 24.88 -3.72 -1.53
C PHE A 332 25.38 -3.16 -0.20
N GLY A 333 25.46 -1.84 -0.09
CA GLY A 333 25.87 -1.19 1.16
C GLY A 333 24.77 -1.15 2.22
N TYR A 334 23.51 -1.31 1.80
CA TYR A 334 22.33 -1.12 2.66
C TYR A 334 21.25 -2.14 2.35
N PHE A 335 20.65 -2.70 3.40
CA PHE A 335 19.52 -3.62 3.30
C PHE A 335 18.38 -3.20 4.22
N GLY A 336 17.16 -3.13 3.68
CA GLY A 336 15.92 -2.84 4.40
C GLY A 336 15.01 -4.07 4.46
N CYS A 337 14.90 -4.69 5.65
CA CYS A 337 14.14 -5.92 5.87
C CYS A 337 12.84 -5.58 6.58
N PHE A 338 11.70 -5.55 5.86
CA PHE A 338 10.42 -5.11 6.40
C PHE A 338 9.44 -6.28 6.53
N SER A 339 9.08 -6.62 7.79
CA SER A 339 8.05 -7.62 8.09
C SER A 339 8.33 -9.03 7.56
N GLY A 340 9.40 -9.64 8.01
CA GLY A 340 9.73 -11.03 7.68
C GLY A 340 11.19 -11.28 7.37
N ALA A 341 11.55 -12.54 7.24
CA ALA A 341 12.91 -12.96 6.92
C ALA A 341 12.94 -14.38 6.32
N ASN A 342 14.07 -14.72 5.71
CA ASN A 342 14.44 -16.10 5.38
C ASN A 342 15.77 -16.42 6.07
N VAL A 343 15.71 -17.23 7.13
CA VAL A 343 16.83 -17.47 8.05
C VAL A 343 17.63 -18.76 7.77
N PRO A 344 17.09 -19.81 7.11
CA PRO A 344 17.76 -21.10 6.98
C PRO A 344 18.92 -21.12 5.97
N VAL A 345 19.58 -19.98 5.75
CA VAL A 345 20.74 -19.89 4.87
C VAL A 345 22.02 -20.24 5.64
N ASP A 346 22.82 -21.17 5.13
CA ASP A 346 24.14 -21.46 5.69
C ASP A 346 25.13 -20.35 5.38
N VAL A 347 25.36 -19.49 6.37
CA VAL A 347 26.30 -18.36 6.24
C VAL A 347 27.70 -18.67 6.72
N SER A 348 28.02 -19.93 7.05
CA SER A 348 29.33 -20.31 7.62
C SER A 348 30.52 -20.01 6.72
N LYS A 349 30.29 -19.83 5.41
CA LYS A 349 31.30 -19.53 4.40
C LYS A 349 31.16 -18.14 3.79
N VAL A 350 30.24 -17.32 4.27
CA VAL A 350 29.99 -15.98 3.73
C VAL A 350 30.83 -14.97 4.49
N ALA A 351 31.70 -14.29 3.77
CA ALA A 351 32.47 -13.18 4.30
C ALA A 351 31.67 -11.88 4.31
N HIS A 352 32.12 -10.89 5.07
CA HIS A 352 31.62 -9.50 5.00
C HIS A 352 30.17 -9.26 5.47
N LEU A 353 29.59 -10.18 6.23
CA LEU A 353 28.25 -9.99 6.83
C LEU A 353 28.17 -8.77 7.76
N ASP A 354 29.28 -8.31 8.29
CA ASP A 354 29.42 -7.17 9.19
C ASP A 354 29.55 -5.82 8.47
N GLN A 355 29.65 -5.81 7.14
CA GLN A 355 29.95 -4.59 6.38
C GLN A 355 28.71 -3.78 6.00
N PRO A 356 27.64 -4.34 5.40
CA PRO A 356 26.47 -3.55 5.03
C PRO A 356 25.68 -3.09 6.26
N ASN A 357 24.92 -2.00 6.09
CA ASN A 357 23.96 -1.56 7.10
C ASN A 357 22.62 -2.26 6.90
N LEU A 358 22.08 -2.85 7.98
CA LEU A 358 20.76 -3.43 7.97
C LEU A 358 19.80 -2.56 8.76
N TYR A 359 18.66 -2.28 8.16
CA TYR A 359 17.49 -1.75 8.84
C TYR A 359 16.38 -2.79 8.82
N ILE A 360 15.94 -3.21 9.99
CA ILE A 360 15.00 -4.31 10.18
C ILE A 360 13.77 -3.76 10.88
N THR A 361 12.58 -3.98 10.32
CA THR A 361 11.33 -3.51 10.90
C THR A 361 10.25 -4.57 10.86
N ALA A 362 9.28 -4.42 11.75
CA ALA A 362 7.98 -5.05 11.69
C ALA A 362 6.97 -4.22 12.49
N GLY A 363 5.68 -4.38 12.23
CA GLY A 363 4.63 -3.83 13.06
C GLY A 363 4.56 -4.54 14.42
N CYS A 364 4.11 -3.84 15.44
CA CYS A 364 3.98 -4.41 16.79
C CYS A 364 2.90 -5.50 16.91
N ILE A 365 1.96 -5.54 15.96
CA ILE A 365 0.96 -6.60 15.81
C ILE A 365 1.12 -7.37 14.48
N ASP A 366 2.32 -7.32 13.92
CA ASP A 366 2.66 -7.98 12.67
C ASP A 366 2.82 -9.50 12.88
N MET A 367 2.15 -10.31 12.06
CA MET A 367 2.31 -11.77 12.09
C MET A 367 3.73 -12.24 11.82
N ALA A 368 4.52 -11.43 11.10
CA ALA A 368 5.93 -11.73 10.84
C ALA A 368 6.85 -11.42 12.03
N LEU A 369 6.38 -10.66 13.01
CA LEU A 369 7.07 -10.43 14.27
C LEU A 369 6.73 -11.47 15.32
N MET A 370 5.43 -11.82 15.43
CA MET A 370 4.87 -12.67 16.49
C MET A 370 5.01 -14.14 16.13
N ASN A 371 5.86 -14.82 16.85
CA ASN A 371 6.25 -16.21 16.58
C ASN A 371 5.14 -17.25 16.80
N ASP A 372 4.12 -16.98 17.62
CA ASP A 372 3.38 -18.08 18.24
C ASP A 372 2.09 -18.48 17.54
N SER A 373 1.47 -17.63 16.74
CA SER A 373 0.17 -17.94 16.11
C SER A 373 0.26 -18.54 14.70
N TYR A 374 1.39 -18.33 14.00
CA TYR A 374 1.57 -18.77 12.61
C TYR A 374 2.81 -19.64 12.41
N ASN A 375 3.43 -20.09 13.50
CA ASN A 375 4.80 -20.52 13.40
C ASN A 375 5.04 -21.98 13.78
N THR A 376 5.35 -22.73 12.77
CA THR A 376 6.18 -23.92 12.87
C THR A 376 7.65 -23.67 12.51
N ALA A 377 8.03 -22.44 12.17
CA ALA A 377 9.39 -22.10 11.76
C ALA A 377 9.74 -20.68 12.21
N SER A 378 10.44 -20.55 13.34
CA SER A 378 11.13 -19.33 13.77
C SER A 378 12.00 -18.67 12.68
N ASP A 379 12.32 -19.40 11.65
CA ASP A 379 13.21 -19.05 10.54
C ASP A 379 12.61 -18.04 9.55
N ARG A 380 11.32 -17.70 9.66
CA ARG A 380 10.65 -16.73 8.74
C ARG A 380 10.26 -15.44 9.42
N THR A 381 10.61 -15.25 10.68
CA THR A 381 10.21 -14.09 11.45
C THR A 381 11.32 -13.05 11.55
N THR A 382 10.92 -11.81 11.73
CA THR A 382 11.82 -10.70 12.00
C THR A 382 12.69 -10.96 13.22
N THR A 383 12.10 -11.47 14.31
CA THR A 383 12.82 -11.82 15.55
C THR A 383 13.79 -12.98 15.34
N GLY A 384 13.40 -14.02 14.59
CA GLY A 384 14.30 -15.12 14.26
C GLY A 384 15.53 -14.69 13.46
N PHE A 385 15.38 -13.72 12.57
CA PHE A 385 16.52 -13.15 11.86
C PHE A 385 17.44 -12.36 12.80
N VAL A 386 16.90 -11.55 13.70
CA VAL A 386 17.68 -10.83 14.71
C VAL A 386 18.42 -11.79 15.63
N ASP A 387 17.79 -12.88 16.05
CA ASP A 387 18.45 -13.93 16.84
C ASP A 387 19.61 -14.59 16.09
N LYS A 388 19.46 -14.79 14.78
CA LYS A 388 20.55 -15.28 13.93
C LYS A 388 21.72 -14.29 13.89
N LEU A 389 21.45 -12.99 13.69
CA LEU A 389 22.48 -11.95 13.69
C LEU A 389 23.20 -11.92 15.04
N ASN A 390 22.48 -12.00 16.15
CA ASN A 390 23.05 -12.04 17.50
C ASN A 390 23.92 -13.29 17.72
N THR A 391 23.49 -14.45 17.24
CA THR A 391 24.28 -15.70 17.31
C THR A 391 25.59 -15.59 16.55
N LEU A 392 25.61 -14.81 15.46
CA LEU A 392 26.81 -14.53 14.66
C LEU A 392 27.65 -13.36 15.22
N ASN A 393 27.24 -12.75 16.34
CA ASN A 393 27.83 -11.56 16.94
C ASN A 393 27.86 -10.35 15.99
N LEU A 394 26.90 -10.23 15.08
CA LEU A 394 26.75 -9.11 14.17
C LEU A 394 26.03 -7.96 14.87
N THR A 395 26.51 -6.72 14.70
CA THR A 395 25.98 -5.51 15.32
C THR A 395 25.69 -4.40 14.31
N ASN A 396 25.81 -4.69 13.02
CA ASN A 396 25.62 -3.76 11.92
C ASN A 396 24.14 -3.63 11.51
N TYR A 397 23.24 -3.79 12.46
CA TYR A 397 21.81 -3.67 12.21
C TYR A 397 21.12 -2.71 13.20
N LYS A 398 20.01 -2.15 12.77
CA LYS A 398 19.03 -1.45 13.60
C LYS A 398 17.70 -2.19 13.48
N LEU A 399 17.17 -2.63 14.61
CA LEU A 399 15.80 -3.14 14.72
C LEU A 399 14.88 -2.01 15.21
N GLU A 400 13.76 -1.85 14.56
CA GLU A 400 12.70 -0.93 14.98
C GLU A 400 11.33 -1.61 14.85
N ILE A 401 10.57 -1.63 15.94
CA ILE A 401 9.20 -2.13 15.95
C ILE A 401 8.28 -0.92 15.85
N LEU A 402 7.54 -0.87 14.77
CA LEU A 402 6.63 0.23 14.45
C LEU A 402 5.22 -0.05 14.96
N ASN A 403 4.42 0.99 15.12
CA ASN A 403 3.01 0.83 15.41
C ASN A 403 2.28 0.39 14.14
N GLY A 404 1.66 -0.78 14.16
CA GLY A 404 0.92 -1.31 13.01
C GLY A 404 0.98 -2.82 12.92
N ALA A 405 0.39 -3.35 11.86
CA ALA A 405 0.27 -4.76 11.54
C ALA A 405 1.18 -5.14 10.35
N HIS A 406 0.82 -6.24 9.66
CA HIS A 406 1.45 -6.66 8.41
C HIS A 406 0.80 -5.91 7.24
N ASP A 407 1.07 -4.62 7.11
CA ASP A 407 0.34 -3.74 6.21
C ASP A 407 1.15 -2.55 5.68
N TRP A 408 0.56 -1.81 4.74
CA TRP A 408 1.19 -0.68 4.08
C TRP A 408 1.48 0.51 5.01
N TYR A 409 0.80 0.66 6.16
CA TYR A 409 1.13 1.70 7.13
C TYR A 409 2.53 1.49 7.68
N VAL A 410 2.83 0.24 8.07
CA VAL A 410 4.17 -0.16 8.54
C VAL A 410 5.20 -0.07 7.42
N TRP A 411 4.86 -0.54 6.22
CA TRP A 411 5.86 -0.62 5.14
C TRP A 411 6.21 0.74 4.55
N ARG A 412 5.26 1.68 4.46
CA ARG A 412 5.55 3.08 4.08
C ARG A 412 6.44 3.77 5.11
N GLU A 413 6.14 3.62 6.40
CA GLU A 413 6.99 4.14 7.48
C GLU A 413 8.37 3.50 7.47
N SER A 414 8.45 2.17 7.26
CA SER A 414 9.71 1.43 7.14
C SER A 414 10.56 1.95 5.97
N PHE A 415 9.97 2.14 4.80
CA PHE A 415 10.68 2.68 3.64
C PHE A 415 11.13 4.13 3.89
N THR A 416 10.25 4.96 4.45
CA THR A 416 10.57 6.36 4.80
C THR A 416 11.75 6.45 5.74
N ASN A 417 11.73 5.70 6.85
CA ASN A 417 12.82 5.69 7.84
C ASN A 417 14.10 5.10 7.26
N PHE A 418 14.00 4.05 6.44
CA PHE A 418 15.15 3.47 5.73
C PHE A 418 15.83 4.51 4.86
N VAL A 419 15.09 5.21 4.02
CA VAL A 419 15.63 6.19 3.07
C VAL A 419 16.15 7.44 3.79
N LYS A 420 15.44 7.90 4.82
CA LYS A 420 15.77 9.13 5.55
C LYS A 420 16.93 8.96 6.53
N ASP A 421 16.90 7.87 7.32
CA ASP A 421 17.75 7.75 8.50
C ASP A 421 18.85 6.70 8.35
N HIS A 422 18.74 5.79 7.39
CA HIS A 422 19.65 4.64 7.26
C HIS A 422 20.42 4.59 5.96
N LEU A 423 19.94 5.21 4.87
CA LEU A 423 20.67 5.26 3.62
C LEU A 423 21.72 6.36 3.61
N TRP A 424 22.83 6.08 2.97
CA TRP A 424 23.92 7.04 2.66
C TRP A 424 24.55 7.69 3.90
N THR A 425 24.36 7.11 5.08
CA THR A 425 24.82 7.66 6.37
C THR A 425 26.24 7.24 6.76
N LYS A 426 26.77 6.19 6.13
CA LYS A 426 28.12 5.69 6.40
C LYS A 426 28.89 5.47 5.11
N ASP A 427 30.18 5.86 5.12
CA ASP A 427 31.15 5.38 4.14
C ASP A 427 31.51 3.93 4.50
N VAL A 428 30.72 2.98 4.03
CA VAL A 428 31.04 1.56 4.16
C VAL A 428 32.24 1.29 3.25
N LYS A 429 33.39 0.99 3.81
CA LYS A 429 34.55 0.54 3.04
C LYS A 429 34.40 -0.94 2.75
N ILE A 430 33.76 -1.27 1.65
CA ILE A 430 33.74 -2.64 1.13
C ILE A 430 34.92 -2.77 0.16
N GLU A 431 35.81 -3.73 0.40
CA GLU A 431 36.82 -4.08 -0.57
C GLU A 431 36.15 -4.65 -1.81
N THR A 432 36.35 -4.02 -2.95
CA THR A 432 35.74 -4.39 -4.23
C THR A 432 36.10 -5.85 -4.58
N PRO A 433 35.12 -6.72 -4.87
CA PRO A 433 35.43 -8.08 -5.31
C PRO A 433 36.22 -8.06 -6.61
N SER A 434 37.20 -8.91 -6.71
CA SER A 434 37.95 -9.15 -7.94
C SER A 434 36.99 -9.54 -9.06
N GLU A 435 37.01 -8.80 -10.17
CA GLU A 435 36.14 -9.01 -11.32
C GLU A 435 36.06 -10.48 -11.75
N THR A 436 34.90 -11.10 -11.59
CA THR A 436 34.61 -12.38 -12.25
C THR A 436 34.39 -12.10 -13.74
N PRO A 437 34.93 -12.86 -14.66
CA PRO A 437 34.86 -12.56 -16.09
C PRO A 437 33.39 -12.61 -16.57
N VAL A 438 32.86 -11.48 -17.00
CA VAL A 438 31.55 -11.37 -17.63
C VAL A 438 31.62 -12.05 -19.00
N ILE A 439 30.83 -13.12 -19.18
CA ILE A 439 30.57 -13.70 -20.49
C ILE A 439 29.61 -12.73 -21.21
N LYS A 440 30.13 -12.07 -22.24
CA LYS A 440 29.42 -11.07 -23.04
C LYS A 440 28.32 -11.76 -23.87
N PRO A 441 27.04 -11.39 -23.72
CA PRO A 441 25.99 -11.89 -24.61
C PRO A 441 26.12 -11.26 -26.00
N GLU A 442 25.91 -12.06 -27.04
CA GLU A 442 25.83 -11.58 -28.42
C GLU A 442 24.55 -10.76 -28.63
N THR A 443 24.67 -9.64 -29.31
CA THR A 443 23.60 -8.67 -29.59
C THR A 443 22.56 -9.26 -30.55
N PRO A 444 21.27 -9.34 -30.21
CA PRO A 444 20.22 -9.64 -31.19
C PRO A 444 19.87 -8.41 -32.02
N ALA A 445 19.66 -8.61 -33.31
CA ALA A 445 19.29 -7.59 -34.28
C ALA A 445 17.92 -6.97 -33.97
N SER A 446 17.85 -5.64 -34.06
CA SER A 446 16.66 -4.81 -33.97
C SER A 446 15.56 -5.26 -34.96
N SER A 447 14.40 -5.66 -34.45
CA SER A 447 13.15 -5.64 -35.19
C SER A 447 12.14 -4.77 -34.44
N THR A 448 11.82 -3.64 -35.05
CA THR A 448 10.70 -2.78 -34.67
C THR A 448 9.38 -3.49 -34.94
N ASN A 449 8.68 -3.90 -33.91
CA ASN A 449 7.27 -4.21 -33.97
C ASN A 449 6.54 -3.62 -32.76
N THR A 450 5.74 -2.62 -33.04
CA THR A 450 4.68 -2.12 -32.16
C THR A 450 3.67 -3.24 -31.94
N THR A 451 3.61 -3.77 -30.72
CA THR A 451 2.53 -4.66 -30.28
C THR A 451 1.86 -4.11 -29.05
N THR A 452 0.55 -4.00 -29.17
CA THR A 452 -0.42 -3.75 -28.11
C THR A 452 -0.19 -4.69 -26.93
N ALA A 453 -0.35 -4.15 -25.72
CA ALA A 453 -0.26 -4.88 -24.46
C ALA A 453 -1.00 -6.23 -24.49
N PRO A 454 -0.39 -7.31 -24.02
CA PRO A 454 -1.09 -8.57 -23.89
C PRO A 454 -2.12 -8.48 -22.77
N LYS A 455 -3.33 -8.94 -23.04
CA LYS A 455 -4.30 -9.31 -22.01
C LYS A 455 -3.68 -10.36 -21.12
N THR A 456 -3.74 -10.14 -19.80
CA THR A 456 -3.48 -11.16 -18.78
C THR A 456 -4.32 -12.39 -19.09
N GLY A 457 -3.65 -13.48 -19.40
CA GLY A 457 -4.28 -14.78 -19.62
C GLY A 457 -4.56 -15.44 -18.29
N ASP A 458 -5.80 -15.82 -18.13
CA ASP A 458 -6.30 -16.69 -17.09
C ASP A 458 -5.61 -18.06 -17.09
N ASP A 459 -5.62 -18.68 -15.91
CA ASP A 459 -5.28 -20.07 -15.61
C ASP A 459 -3.81 -20.41 -15.35
N LEU A 460 -3.34 -20.07 -14.14
CA LEU A 460 -2.28 -20.85 -13.50
C LEU A 460 -2.61 -21.08 -12.02
N ASN A 461 -2.61 -22.36 -11.67
CA ASN A 461 -2.96 -22.95 -10.39
C ASN A 461 -2.53 -22.13 -9.15
N LEU A 462 -3.48 -21.50 -8.52
CA LEU A 462 -3.43 -20.76 -7.24
C LEU A 462 -3.25 -21.66 -6.00
N ALA A 463 -2.58 -22.80 -6.10
CA ALA A 463 -2.58 -23.76 -5.00
C ALA A 463 -1.53 -23.52 -3.90
N VAL A 464 -0.57 -22.60 -4.09
CA VAL A 464 0.52 -22.39 -3.11
C VAL A 464 0.64 -20.93 -2.63
N ALA A 465 0.30 -19.93 -3.43
CA ALA A 465 0.32 -18.53 -3.00
C ALA A 465 -0.94 -18.12 -2.21
N GLY A 466 -2.07 -18.83 -2.42
CA GLY A 466 -3.35 -18.55 -1.78
C GLY A 466 -3.45 -18.88 -0.29
N LEU A 467 -2.41 -19.49 0.32
CA LEU A 467 -2.50 -19.93 1.71
C LEU A 467 -2.31 -18.80 2.74
N PHE A 468 -1.90 -17.61 2.29
CA PHE A 468 -1.68 -16.45 3.18
C PHE A 468 -2.79 -15.40 3.15
N ILE A 469 -3.71 -15.45 2.18
CA ILE A 469 -4.77 -14.45 2.04
C ILE A 469 -6.18 -14.98 2.40
N ILE A 470 -6.39 -16.30 2.55
CA ILE A 470 -7.74 -16.89 2.67
C ILE A 470 -8.09 -17.36 4.11
N ILE A 471 -7.39 -17.00 5.17
CA ILE A 471 -7.79 -17.43 6.53
C ILE A 471 -8.71 -16.42 7.24
N SER A 472 -9.09 -15.31 6.64
CA SER A 472 -9.98 -14.35 7.30
C SER A 472 -11.48 -14.47 6.98
N VAL A 473 -11.95 -15.44 6.19
CA VAL A 473 -13.37 -15.44 5.74
C VAL A 473 -14.18 -16.69 6.08
N THR A 474 -13.65 -17.73 6.72
CA THR A 474 -14.47 -18.91 7.03
C THR A 474 -14.24 -19.48 8.42
N THR A 475 -14.82 -18.88 9.45
CA THR A 475 -15.26 -19.61 10.66
C THR A 475 -16.53 -19.03 11.24
N GLY A 476 -17.58 -19.07 10.45
CA GLY A 476 -18.96 -18.88 10.90
C GLY A 476 -19.81 -20.11 10.64
N VAL A 477 -19.34 -21.32 11.03
CA VAL A 477 -20.19 -22.50 11.07
C VAL A 477 -20.15 -23.09 12.49
N VAL A 478 -21.22 -22.76 13.22
CA VAL A 478 -21.57 -23.40 14.47
C VAL A 478 -21.77 -24.89 14.23
N ILE A 479 -20.86 -25.73 14.70
CA ILE A 479 -21.15 -27.14 14.92
C ILE A 479 -21.62 -27.34 16.35
N LYS A 480 -22.93 -27.30 16.54
CA LYS A 480 -23.56 -27.99 17.67
C LYS A 480 -23.29 -29.47 17.49
N LYS A 481 -22.51 -30.06 18.34
CA LYS A 481 -22.54 -31.51 18.58
C LYS A 481 -22.79 -31.80 20.06
N HIS A 482 -23.89 -32.50 20.27
CA HIS A 482 -24.22 -33.22 21.47
C HIS A 482 -23.11 -34.26 21.80
N TYR A 483 -22.59 -34.26 22.97
CA TYR A 483 -22.66 -35.21 24.07
C TYR A 483 -21.93 -34.60 25.25
#